data_15b2451802e9ecfd98bcb1efe19cfde2
#
_entry.id   15b2451802e9ecfd98bcb1efe19cfde2
#
_cell.length_a   1.000
_cell.length_b   1.000
_cell.length_c   1.000
_cell.angle_alpha   90.00
_cell.angle_beta   90.00
_cell.angle_gamma   90.00
#
_symmetry.space_group_name_H-M   'P 1'
#
loop_
_entity.id
_entity.type
_entity.pdbx_description
1 polymer ?
#
loop_
_entity_poly.entity_id
_entity_poly.type
_entity_poly.pdbx_seq_one_letter_code
_entity_poly.pdbx_strand_id
1 'polypeptide(L)'
;MNLREKGVLFLSSGGFIGNIPFAPGTFGSLLGLPVCFLLSRVNLWISVLFLVIFVALAIWVCNKAEQLIQEKDPGCIVIDEICGMMLSLTGIPFNPISAAAGFVIFRLLDIFKPFPIRAIEKKFTGGTGIVLDDIAAGTISNIILRIVFFLSDTN
;
A
#
# COMPACT_ATOMS: atom_id res chain seq x y z
N MET A 1 27.43 2.17 6.01
CA MET A 1 26.21 1.45 5.59
C MET A 1 26.59 0.28 4.69
N ASN A 2 26.27 -0.93 5.09
CA ASN A 2 26.60 -2.14 4.34
C ASN A 2 25.60 -2.39 3.18
N LEU A 3 25.88 -3.38 2.31
CA LEU A 3 25.04 -3.67 1.14
C LEU A 3 23.60 -4.08 1.51
N ARG A 4 23.43 -4.77 2.64
CA ARG A 4 22.10 -5.18 3.14
C ARG A 4 21.27 -3.99 3.59
N GLU A 5 21.88 -3.04 4.31
CA GLU A 5 21.24 -1.80 4.74
C GLU A 5 20.79 -0.95 3.55
N LYS A 6 21.64 -0.84 2.53
CA LYS A 6 21.29 -0.16 1.26
C LYS A 6 20.11 -0.84 0.57
N GLY A 7 20.08 -2.18 0.55
CA GLY A 7 18.96 -2.96 -0.01
C GLY A 7 17.65 -2.72 0.73
N VAL A 8 17.67 -2.66 2.07
CA VAL A 8 16.49 -2.36 2.88
C VAL A 8 15.95 -0.97 2.56
N LEU A 9 16.81 0.06 2.54
CA LEU A 9 16.40 1.43 2.21
C LEU A 9 15.91 1.58 0.76
N PHE A 10 16.51 0.85 -0.17
CA PHE A 10 16.05 0.80 -1.55
C PHE A 10 14.63 0.21 -1.66
N LEU A 11 14.39 -0.91 -0.98
CA LEU A 11 13.07 -1.57 -1.00
C LEU A 11 12.02 -0.74 -0.27
N SER A 12 12.33 -0.22 0.93
CA SER A 12 11.37 0.57 1.71
C SER A 12 10.95 1.84 0.97
N SER A 13 11.87 2.48 0.26
CA SER A 13 11.60 3.70 -0.50
C SER A 13 11.07 3.45 -1.92
N GLY A 14 10.69 2.23 -2.28
CA GLY A 14 10.19 1.92 -3.62
C GLY A 14 11.19 2.30 -4.71
N GLY A 15 12.48 1.92 -4.56
CA GLY A 15 13.52 2.29 -5.51
C GLY A 15 13.91 3.77 -5.48
N PHE A 16 13.97 4.36 -4.28
CA PHE A 16 14.24 5.78 -4.00
C PHE A 16 13.13 6.77 -4.38
N ILE A 17 11.99 6.31 -4.85
CA ILE A 17 10.82 7.17 -5.14
C ILE A 17 10.30 7.84 -3.87
N GLY A 18 10.35 7.17 -2.71
CA GLY A 18 10.04 7.75 -1.41
C GLY A 18 10.93 8.93 -1.00
N ASN A 19 12.08 9.13 -1.65
CA ASN A 19 12.95 10.28 -1.39
C ASN A 19 12.51 11.56 -2.15
N ILE A 20 11.45 11.50 -2.93
CA ILE A 20 10.87 12.68 -3.58
C ILE A 20 10.32 13.61 -2.48
N PRO A 21 10.72 14.91 -2.47
CA PRO A 21 10.40 15.81 -1.36
C PRO A 21 8.93 16.23 -1.31
N PHE A 22 8.14 15.87 -2.31
CA PHE A 22 6.73 16.21 -2.42
C PHE A 22 5.87 14.95 -2.55
N ALA A 23 4.95 14.74 -1.60
CA ALA A 23 3.96 13.68 -1.61
C ALA A 23 4.52 12.25 -1.92
N PRO A 24 5.57 11.78 -1.22
CA PRO A 24 6.21 10.48 -1.51
C PRO A 24 5.23 9.31 -1.52
N GLY A 25 4.29 9.27 -0.59
CA GLY A 25 3.25 8.24 -0.54
C GLY A 25 2.32 8.23 -1.76
N THR A 26 2.07 9.39 -2.39
CA THR A 26 1.32 9.45 -3.65
C THR A 26 2.08 8.72 -4.76
N PHE A 27 3.39 8.93 -4.86
CA PHE A 27 4.23 8.22 -5.80
C PHE A 27 4.39 6.74 -5.44
N GLY A 28 4.45 6.41 -4.15
CA GLY A 28 4.40 5.03 -3.66
C GLY A 28 3.14 4.30 -4.13
N SER A 29 1.99 4.91 -3.93
CA SER A 29 0.70 4.36 -4.39
C SER A 29 0.65 4.20 -5.92
N LEU A 30 1.20 5.16 -6.68
CA LEU A 30 1.32 5.05 -8.15
C LEU A 30 2.20 3.89 -8.57
N LEU A 31 3.28 3.59 -7.82
CA LEU A 31 4.10 2.39 -8.05
C LEU A 31 3.32 1.08 -7.83
N GLY A 32 2.31 1.10 -6.99
CA GLY A 32 1.43 -0.04 -6.78
C GLY A 32 0.60 -0.39 -8.02
N LEU A 33 0.22 0.59 -8.87
CA LEU A 33 -0.65 0.36 -10.03
C LEU A 33 -0.09 -0.62 -11.07
N PRO A 34 1.18 -0.53 -11.52
CA PRO A 34 1.77 -1.55 -12.38
C PRO A 34 1.72 -2.95 -11.77
N VAL A 35 1.95 -3.06 -10.46
CA VAL A 35 1.85 -4.36 -9.76
C VAL A 35 0.42 -4.87 -9.76
N CYS A 36 -0.57 -4.02 -9.50
CA CYS A 36 -1.99 -4.35 -9.59
C CYS A 36 -2.36 -4.83 -11.01
N PHE A 37 -1.86 -4.15 -12.04
CA PHE A 37 -2.07 -4.58 -13.43
C PHE A 37 -1.53 -5.99 -13.70
N LEU A 38 -0.31 -6.29 -13.26
CA LEU A 38 0.27 -7.63 -13.42
C LEU A 38 -0.53 -8.68 -12.63
N LEU A 39 -0.93 -8.39 -11.40
CA LEU A 39 -1.72 -9.28 -10.56
C LEU A 39 -3.14 -9.50 -11.11
N SER A 40 -3.71 -8.54 -11.83
CA SER A 40 -5.01 -8.72 -12.50
C SER A 40 -4.97 -9.74 -13.65
N ARG A 41 -3.78 -10.11 -14.14
CA ARG A 41 -3.59 -11.10 -15.23
C ARG A 41 -3.42 -12.53 -14.73
N VAL A 42 -3.34 -12.75 -13.44
CA VAL A 42 -3.19 -14.08 -12.83
C VAL A 42 -4.44 -14.44 -12.03
N ASN A 43 -4.51 -15.70 -11.61
CA ASN A 43 -5.62 -16.19 -10.78
C ASN A 43 -5.66 -15.42 -9.43
N LEU A 44 -6.88 -15.14 -8.94
CA LEU A 44 -7.10 -14.42 -7.69
C LEU A 44 -6.34 -15.03 -6.50
N TRP A 45 -6.29 -16.35 -6.39
CA TRP A 45 -5.56 -17.02 -5.31
C TRP A 45 -4.05 -16.77 -5.35
N ILE A 46 -3.49 -16.68 -6.55
CA ILE A 46 -2.07 -16.34 -6.77
C ILE A 46 -1.85 -14.88 -6.36
N SER A 47 -2.75 -13.97 -6.73
CA SER A 47 -2.69 -12.55 -6.35
C SER A 47 -2.76 -12.36 -4.84
N VAL A 48 -3.67 -13.08 -4.17
CA VAL A 48 -3.82 -13.03 -2.70
C VAL A 48 -2.57 -13.61 -2.02
N LEU A 49 -2.05 -14.75 -2.49
CA LEU A 49 -0.83 -15.35 -1.94
C LEU A 49 0.36 -14.39 -2.09
N PHE A 50 0.53 -13.78 -3.27
CA PHE A 50 1.57 -12.78 -3.50
C PHE A 50 1.42 -11.60 -2.56
N LEU A 51 0.22 -11.05 -2.41
CA LEU A 51 -0.07 -9.93 -1.50
C LEU A 51 0.30 -10.28 -0.06
N VAL A 52 -0.08 -11.46 0.45
CA VAL A 52 0.25 -11.89 1.82
C VAL A 52 1.76 -11.97 2.03
N ILE A 53 2.50 -12.56 1.08
CA ILE A 53 3.96 -12.65 1.14
C ILE A 53 4.58 -11.25 1.09
N PHE A 54 4.07 -10.38 0.21
CA PHE A 54 4.58 -9.03 0.03
C PHE A 54 4.34 -8.17 1.27
N VAL A 55 3.17 -8.28 1.92
CA VAL A 55 2.86 -7.61 3.19
C VAL A 55 3.79 -8.07 4.31
N ALA A 56 4.05 -9.38 4.43
CA ALA A 56 5.01 -9.88 5.42
C ALA A 56 6.43 -9.35 5.18
N LEU A 57 6.86 -9.28 3.92
CA LEU A 57 8.13 -8.66 3.53
C LEU A 57 8.14 -7.17 3.85
N ALA A 58 7.07 -6.43 3.52
CA ALA A 58 6.95 -5.00 3.78
C ALA A 58 7.08 -4.69 5.29
N ILE A 59 6.39 -5.45 6.15
CA ILE A 59 6.50 -5.31 7.62
C ILE A 59 7.96 -5.48 8.07
N TRP A 60 8.64 -6.50 7.57
CA TRP A 60 10.04 -6.72 7.91
C TRP A 60 10.94 -5.59 7.40
N VAL A 61 10.75 -5.14 6.15
CA VAL A 61 11.51 -4.05 5.53
C VAL A 61 11.27 -2.74 6.28
N CYS A 62 10.01 -2.37 6.59
CA CYS A 62 9.66 -1.16 7.32
C CYS A 62 10.29 -1.16 8.73
N ASN A 63 10.20 -2.28 9.47
CA ASN A 63 10.87 -2.39 10.78
C ASN A 63 12.38 -2.15 10.70
N LYS A 64 13.04 -2.67 9.66
CA LYS A 64 14.47 -2.47 9.48
C LYS A 64 14.81 -1.06 9.01
N ALA A 65 14.01 -0.49 8.13
CA ALA A 65 14.21 0.88 7.64
C ALA A 65 14.05 1.90 8.77
N GLU A 66 13.01 1.78 9.61
CA GLU A 66 12.78 2.63 10.78
C GLU A 66 13.98 2.59 11.75
N GLN A 67 14.53 1.38 12.02
CA GLN A 67 15.72 1.23 12.86
C GLN A 67 16.97 1.87 12.25
N LEU A 68 17.14 1.81 10.91
CA LEU A 68 18.30 2.38 10.22
C LEU A 68 18.24 3.90 10.14
N ILE A 69 17.04 4.44 9.91
CA ILE A 69 16.80 5.89 9.78
C ILE A 69 16.74 6.55 11.16
N GLN A 70 16.43 5.79 12.22
CA GLN A 70 16.24 6.28 13.60
C GLN A 70 15.13 7.32 13.73
N GLU A 71 14.12 7.22 12.88
CA GLU A 71 12.94 8.06 12.88
C GLU A 71 11.70 7.15 12.91
N LYS A 72 10.68 7.54 13.68
CA LYS A 72 9.41 6.83 13.71
C LYS A 72 8.61 7.16 12.46
N ASP A 73 8.20 6.14 11.72
CA ASP A 73 7.40 6.29 10.51
C ASP A 73 8.01 7.31 9.52
N PRO A 74 9.22 7.05 9.01
CA PRO A 74 9.89 8.01 8.13
C PRO A 74 9.12 8.17 6.83
N GLY A 75 8.80 9.39 6.46
CA GLY A 75 8.01 9.69 5.25
C GLY A 75 8.64 9.26 3.90
N CYS A 76 9.85 8.72 3.91
CA CYS A 76 10.47 8.12 2.72
C CYS A 76 10.17 6.61 2.56
N ILE A 77 9.54 5.99 3.54
CA ILE A 77 9.01 4.63 3.40
C ILE A 77 7.73 4.74 2.57
N VAL A 78 7.61 3.96 1.52
CA VAL A 78 6.46 3.95 0.60
C VAL A 78 6.05 2.52 0.17
N ILE A 79 6.71 1.50 0.69
CA ILE A 79 6.37 0.10 0.40
C ILE A 79 5.02 -0.31 1.00
N ASP A 80 4.59 0.34 2.06
CA ASP A 80 3.29 0.23 2.73
C ASP A 80 2.16 0.74 1.83
N GLU A 81 2.33 1.90 1.19
CA GLU A 81 1.35 2.41 0.23
C GLU A 81 1.25 1.51 -1.02
N ILE A 82 2.35 0.87 -1.41
CA ILE A 82 2.30 -0.16 -2.46
C ILE A 82 1.42 -1.32 -2.02
N CYS A 83 1.57 -1.82 -0.78
CA CYS A 83 0.72 -2.88 -0.22
C CYS A 83 -0.76 -2.48 -0.18
N GLY A 84 -1.05 -1.29 0.35
CA GLY A 84 -2.41 -0.75 0.46
C GLY A 84 -3.07 -0.62 -0.91
N MET A 85 -2.34 -0.09 -1.90
CA MET A 85 -2.83 0.04 -3.27
C MET A 85 -3.09 -1.32 -3.92
N MET A 86 -2.21 -2.31 -3.72
CA MET A 86 -2.41 -3.68 -4.20
C MET A 86 -3.68 -4.29 -3.62
N LEU A 87 -3.89 -4.16 -2.31
CA LEU A 87 -5.09 -4.67 -1.65
C LEU A 87 -6.35 -3.97 -2.15
N SER A 88 -6.29 -2.65 -2.36
CA SER A 88 -7.39 -1.83 -2.87
C SER A 88 -7.97 -2.38 -4.18
N LEU A 89 -7.14 -2.89 -5.08
CA LEU A 89 -7.56 -3.40 -6.40
C LEU A 89 -7.60 -4.93 -6.50
N THR A 90 -7.25 -5.67 -5.45
CA THR A 90 -7.25 -7.14 -5.49
C THR A 90 -8.65 -7.68 -5.77
N GLY A 91 -8.77 -8.48 -6.83
CA GLY A 91 -10.02 -9.11 -7.26
C GLY A 91 -11.04 -8.15 -7.88
N ILE A 92 -10.60 -6.96 -8.27
CA ILE A 92 -11.38 -5.99 -9.06
C ILE A 92 -10.84 -5.99 -10.49
N PRO A 93 -11.69 -6.02 -11.53
CA PRO A 93 -11.24 -5.92 -12.91
C PRO A 93 -10.41 -4.65 -13.13
N PHE A 94 -9.17 -4.83 -13.58
CA PHE A 94 -8.24 -3.71 -13.78
C PHE A 94 -8.54 -3.00 -15.12
N ASN A 95 -8.98 -1.77 -15.04
CA ASN A 95 -9.17 -0.86 -16.16
C ASN A 95 -8.86 0.59 -15.70
N PRO A 96 -8.77 1.57 -16.61
CA PRO A 96 -8.45 2.95 -16.23
C PRO A 96 -9.37 3.56 -15.17
N ILE A 97 -10.66 3.20 -15.19
CA ILE A 97 -11.65 3.74 -14.24
C ILE A 97 -11.43 3.13 -12.86
N SER A 98 -11.30 1.79 -12.77
CA SER A 98 -11.04 1.11 -11.49
C SER A 98 -9.69 1.51 -10.89
N ALA A 99 -8.66 1.66 -11.73
CA ALA A 99 -7.34 2.10 -11.30
C ALA A 99 -7.38 3.53 -10.72
N ALA A 100 -8.02 4.47 -11.43
CA ALA A 100 -8.15 5.86 -10.99
C ALA A 100 -9.03 5.96 -9.72
N ALA A 101 -10.18 5.29 -9.70
CA ALA A 101 -11.06 5.29 -8.54
C ALA A 101 -10.39 4.66 -7.32
N GLY A 102 -9.72 3.50 -7.49
CA GLY A 102 -8.99 2.84 -6.42
C GLY A 102 -7.86 3.71 -5.86
N PHE A 103 -7.10 4.34 -6.73
CA PHE A 103 -6.06 5.27 -6.32
C PHE A 103 -6.61 6.45 -5.50
N VAL A 104 -7.65 7.11 -5.99
CA VAL A 104 -8.24 8.27 -5.30
C VAL A 104 -8.82 7.86 -3.95
N ILE A 105 -9.64 6.80 -3.91
CA ILE A 105 -10.28 6.34 -2.68
C ILE A 105 -9.23 5.90 -1.66
N PHE A 106 -8.25 5.09 -2.08
CA PHE A 106 -7.17 4.66 -1.20
C PHE A 106 -6.41 5.85 -0.61
N ARG A 107 -5.97 6.81 -1.46
CA ARG A 107 -5.24 7.99 -0.97
C ARG A 107 -6.04 8.87 -0.04
N LEU A 108 -7.32 9.06 -0.29
CA LEU A 108 -8.19 9.80 0.63
C LEU A 108 -8.26 9.10 2.00
N LEU A 109 -8.47 7.80 2.01
CA LEU A 109 -8.55 7.02 3.26
C LEU A 109 -7.22 7.01 4.03
N ASP A 110 -6.11 6.89 3.34
CA ASP A 110 -4.77 6.89 3.90
C ASP A 110 -4.38 8.28 4.47
N ILE A 111 -4.70 9.36 3.76
CA ILE A 111 -4.39 10.72 4.23
C ILE A 111 -5.29 11.15 5.41
N PHE A 112 -6.61 10.93 5.30
CA PHE A 112 -7.56 11.37 6.33
C PHE A 112 -7.68 10.42 7.51
N LYS A 113 -7.29 9.14 7.30
CA LYS A 113 -7.30 8.07 8.30
C LYS A 113 -8.58 8.05 9.14
N PRO A 114 -9.78 7.92 8.51
CA PRO A 114 -11.02 7.81 9.27
C PRO A 114 -11.00 6.59 10.19
N PHE A 115 -11.90 6.55 11.18
CA PHE A 115 -12.07 5.31 11.96
C PHE A 115 -12.47 4.15 11.02
N PRO A 116 -11.86 2.94 11.15
CA PRO A 116 -10.94 2.48 12.21
C PRO A 116 -9.43 2.67 11.90
N ILE A 117 -9.02 3.22 10.74
CA ILE A 117 -7.62 3.31 10.31
C ILE A 117 -6.76 4.03 11.37
N ARG A 118 -7.21 5.19 11.83
CA ARG A 118 -6.51 5.96 12.88
C ARG A 118 -6.36 5.19 14.21
N ALA A 119 -7.29 4.30 14.51
CA ALA A 119 -7.21 3.48 15.71
C ALA A 119 -6.13 2.38 15.56
N ILE A 120 -5.98 1.83 14.36
CA ILE A 120 -4.94 0.85 14.02
C ILE A 120 -3.55 1.50 14.10
N GLU A 121 -3.35 2.64 13.47
CA GLU A 121 -2.11 3.42 13.50
C GLU A 121 -1.64 3.70 14.95
N LYS A 122 -2.57 4.05 15.84
CA LYS A 122 -2.25 4.32 17.25
C LYS A 122 -1.97 3.07 18.08
N LYS A 123 -2.51 1.93 17.69
CA LYS A 123 -2.41 0.68 18.46
C LYS A 123 -1.13 -0.08 18.16
N PHE A 124 -0.65 -0.03 16.92
CA PHE A 124 0.53 -0.76 16.47
C PHE A 124 1.70 0.20 16.25
N THR A 125 2.91 -0.28 16.47
CA THR A 125 4.16 0.49 16.32
C THR A 125 5.15 -0.26 15.44
N GLY A 126 6.18 0.45 14.95
CA GLY A 126 7.18 -0.13 14.05
C GLY A 126 6.60 -0.46 12.69
N GLY A 127 7.31 -1.28 11.92
CA GLY A 127 6.89 -1.65 10.57
C GLY A 127 5.49 -2.30 10.49
N THR A 128 5.04 -2.94 11.58
CA THR A 128 3.66 -3.46 11.65
C THR A 128 2.64 -2.32 11.67
N GLY A 129 2.90 -1.26 12.43
CA GLY A 129 2.03 -0.08 12.47
C GLY A 129 1.99 0.62 11.12
N ILE A 130 3.16 0.85 10.53
CA ILE A 130 3.33 1.49 9.22
C ILE A 130 2.51 0.77 8.14
N VAL A 131 2.59 -0.56 8.06
CA VAL A 131 1.92 -1.33 7.00
C VAL A 131 0.43 -1.56 7.28
N LEU A 132 0.02 -1.76 8.56
CA LEU A 132 -1.36 -2.13 8.86
C LEU A 132 -2.38 -1.02 8.65
N ASP A 133 -2.03 0.23 8.80
CA ASP A 133 -2.95 1.33 8.51
C ASP A 133 -3.24 1.44 7.01
N ASP A 134 -2.24 1.23 6.15
CA ASP A 134 -2.42 1.16 4.70
C ASP A 134 -3.20 -0.08 4.26
N ILE A 135 -2.97 -1.23 4.91
CA ILE A 135 -3.78 -2.42 4.69
C ILE A 135 -5.24 -2.17 5.07
N ALA A 136 -5.50 -1.45 6.16
CA ALA A 136 -6.86 -1.08 6.55
C ALA A 136 -7.49 -0.09 5.54
N ALA A 137 -6.73 0.92 5.09
CA ALA A 137 -7.17 1.84 4.06
C ALA A 137 -7.47 1.11 2.74
N GLY A 138 -6.57 0.22 2.31
CA GLY A 138 -6.74 -0.61 1.12
C GLY A 138 -7.94 -1.56 1.20
N THR A 139 -8.19 -2.16 2.38
CA THR A 139 -9.36 -3.02 2.60
C THR A 139 -10.67 -2.23 2.45
N ILE A 140 -10.77 -1.08 3.10
CA ILE A 140 -11.96 -0.22 3.02
C ILE A 140 -12.15 0.28 1.58
N SER A 141 -11.06 0.69 0.92
CA SER A 141 -11.09 1.09 -0.50
C SER A 141 -11.63 -0.03 -1.39
N ASN A 142 -11.16 -1.27 -1.21
CA ASN A 142 -11.63 -2.43 -1.98
C ASN A 142 -13.13 -2.69 -1.77
N ILE A 143 -13.61 -2.59 -0.53
CA ILE A 143 -15.04 -2.76 -0.23
C ILE A 143 -15.87 -1.66 -0.92
N ILE A 144 -15.45 -0.41 -0.83
CA ILE A 144 -16.13 0.72 -1.49
C ILE A 144 -16.20 0.49 -3.00
N LEU A 145 -15.08 0.13 -3.63
CA LEU A 145 -15.03 -0.14 -5.07
C LEU A 145 -15.97 -1.26 -5.48
N ARG A 146 -16.02 -2.35 -4.72
CA ARG A 146 -16.97 -3.46 -5.00
C ARG A 146 -18.41 -2.99 -4.93
N ILE A 147 -18.77 -2.19 -3.94
CA ILE A 147 -20.14 -1.64 -3.82
C ILE A 147 -20.46 -0.74 -5.02
N VAL A 148 -19.55 0.17 -5.38
CA VAL A 148 -19.72 1.10 -6.50
C VAL A 148 -19.89 0.36 -7.82
N PHE A 149 -19.02 -0.61 -8.12
CA PHE A 149 -19.11 -1.37 -9.37
C PHE A 149 -20.31 -2.30 -9.42
N PHE A 150 -20.67 -2.94 -8.29
CA PHE A 150 -21.89 -3.75 -8.22
C PHE A 150 -23.15 -2.92 -8.53
N LEU A 151 -23.26 -1.72 -7.96
CA LEU A 151 -24.39 -0.83 -8.23
C LEU A 151 -24.41 -0.31 -9.68
N SER A 152 -23.24 -0.20 -10.31
CA SER A 152 -23.13 0.25 -11.71
C SER A 152 -23.54 -0.85 -12.70
N ASP A 153 -23.31 -2.12 -12.37
CA ASP A 153 -23.67 -3.27 -13.22
C ASP A 153 -25.16 -3.63 -13.13
N THR A 154 -25.89 -3.08 -12.16
CA THR A 154 -27.33 -3.32 -11.96
C THR A 154 -28.24 -2.27 -12.61
N ASN A 155 -27.66 -1.21 -13.19
CA ASN A 155 -28.39 -0.17 -13.94
C ASN A 155 -28.07 -0.25 -15.44
#